data_f2ad783ea80291b5475d3363270f38aa
#
_entry.id   f2ad783ea80291b5475d3363270f38aa
#
_cell.length_a   1.000
_cell.length_b   1.000
_cell.length_c   1.000
_cell.angle_alpha   90.00
_cell.angle_beta   90.00
_cell.angle_gamma   90.00
#
_symmetry.space_group_name_H-M   'P 1'
#
loop_
_entity.id
_entity.type
_entity.pdbx_description
1 polymer ?
#
loop_
_entity_poly.entity_id
_entity_poly.type
_entity_poly.pdbx_seq_one_letter_code
_entity_poly.pdbx_strand_id
1 'polypeptide(L)'
;YNIEAGSTPEIILRNIPKGTQDIILTFTDETFKGMRDGGHGILQYSLEEDTYKVIIPTVQGETFDLPDDFTSVVQHRGTQYGKVQGAYLAPCSGGKGNTYSVLIQAVDKKSNELDRAILTLGTY
;
A
#
# COMPACT_ATOMS: atom_id res chain seq x y z
N TYR A 1 19.31 -0.03 -9.80
CA TYR A 1 19.44 0.19 -8.90
C TYR A 1 19.16 -0.54 -8.02
N ASN A 2 19.69 -0.56 -7.65
CA ASN A 2 19.61 -1.33 -6.91
C ASN A 2 18.64 -1.66 -7.00
N ILE A 3 19.15 -1.71 -7.65
CA ILE A 3 18.53 -2.01 -7.49
C ILE A 3 17.71 -2.17 -6.56
N GLU A 4 17.69 -1.30 -5.88
CA GLU A 4 16.80 -1.44 -4.81
C GLU A 4 15.41 -1.49 -5.33
N ALA A 5 14.63 -2.40 -4.75
CA ALA A 5 13.24 -2.55 -5.10
C ALA A 5 12.38 -1.43 -4.53
N GLY A 6 12.98 -0.50 -3.77
CA GLY A 6 12.25 0.56 -3.10
C GLY A 6 11.42 0.05 -1.95
N SER A 7 10.64 0.95 -1.34
CA SER A 7 9.78 0.61 -0.20
C SER A 7 8.58 1.55 -0.13
N THR A 8 7.55 1.13 0.63
CA THR A 8 6.45 2.04 0.96
C THR A 8 6.94 3.11 1.91
N PRO A 9 6.34 4.30 1.92
CA PRO A 9 6.64 5.27 2.96
C PRO A 9 6.12 4.78 4.31
N GLU A 10 6.74 5.24 5.39
CA GLU A 10 6.16 5.08 6.71
C GLU A 10 4.91 5.96 6.79
N ILE A 11 3.81 5.41 7.28
CA ILE A 11 2.53 6.11 7.32
C ILE A 11 2.07 6.25 8.75
N ILE A 12 1.78 7.50 9.17
CA ILE A 12 1.27 7.78 10.50
C ILE A 12 -0.22 8.04 10.39
N LEU A 13 -1.02 7.23 11.06
CA LEU A 13 -2.47 7.39 11.11
C LEU A 13 -2.90 7.82 12.50
N ARG A 14 -3.81 8.80 12.57
CA ARG A 14 -4.37 9.32 13.81
C ARG A 14 -5.88 9.34 13.71
N ASN A 15 -6.56 9.40 14.86
CA ASN A 15 -8.01 9.44 14.92
C ASN A 15 -8.65 8.25 14.23
N ILE A 16 -8.05 7.07 14.41
CA ILE A 16 -8.55 5.84 13.83
C ILE A 16 -9.91 5.54 14.46
N PRO A 17 -10.97 5.31 13.64
CA PRO A 17 -12.29 5.03 14.18
C PRO A 17 -12.31 3.84 15.12
N LYS A 18 -13.11 3.94 16.18
CA LYS A 18 -13.30 2.83 17.10
C LYS A 18 -13.93 1.66 16.35
N GLY A 19 -13.44 0.45 16.61
CA GLY A 19 -13.91 -0.75 15.92
C GLY A 19 -13.09 -1.13 14.70
N THR A 20 -12.09 -0.32 14.34
CA THR A 20 -11.19 -0.65 13.23
C THR A 20 -10.35 -1.87 13.59
N GLN A 21 -10.39 -2.88 12.73
CA GLN A 21 -9.62 -4.12 12.86
C GLN A 21 -8.38 -4.08 11.99
N ASP A 22 -8.51 -3.59 10.77
CA ASP A 22 -7.46 -3.60 9.77
C ASP A 22 -7.41 -2.30 9.00
N ILE A 23 -6.22 -1.98 8.50
CA ILE A 23 -6.01 -0.89 7.54
C ILE A 23 -5.68 -1.53 6.21
N ILE A 24 -6.42 -1.17 5.17
CA ILE A 24 -6.18 -1.64 3.81
C ILE A 24 -5.46 -0.53 3.05
N LEU A 25 -4.35 -0.87 2.44
CA LEU A 25 -3.50 0.06 1.69
C LEU A 25 -3.49 -0.36 0.23
N THR A 26 -4.13 0.42 -0.62
CA THR A 26 -4.21 0.16 -2.06
C THR A 26 -3.28 1.11 -2.80
N PHE A 27 -2.19 0.58 -3.35
CA PHE A 27 -1.17 1.38 -4.03
C PHE A 27 -1.45 1.41 -5.52
N THR A 28 -1.54 2.61 -6.07
CA THR A 28 -2.04 2.84 -7.42
C THR A 28 -1.15 3.81 -8.19
N ASP A 29 -0.93 3.51 -9.48
CA ASP A 29 -0.47 4.48 -10.47
C ASP A 29 -1.72 5.08 -11.11
N GLU A 30 -1.99 6.34 -10.84
CA GLU A 30 -3.21 6.98 -11.33
C GLU A 30 -3.10 7.37 -12.80
N THR A 31 -1.92 7.36 -13.37
CA THR A 31 -1.67 7.76 -14.76
C THR A 31 -1.68 6.58 -15.70
N PHE A 32 -1.06 5.47 -15.31
CA PHE A 32 -0.91 4.30 -16.18
C PHE A 32 -1.99 3.26 -15.87
N LYS A 33 -2.89 3.06 -16.83
CA LYS A 33 -4.05 2.16 -16.67
C LYS A 33 -3.69 0.75 -16.22
N GLY A 34 -2.59 0.19 -16.69
CA GLY A 34 -2.18 -1.16 -16.33
C GLY A 34 -1.86 -1.35 -14.86
N MET A 35 -1.62 -0.26 -14.13
CA MET A 35 -1.22 -0.28 -12.74
C MET A 35 -2.19 0.50 -11.83
N ARG A 36 -3.38 0.84 -12.33
CA ARG A 36 -4.43 1.45 -11.52
C ARG A 36 -5.06 0.44 -10.57
N ASP A 37 -5.82 0.94 -9.62
CA ASP A 37 -6.66 0.14 -8.72
C ASP A 37 -5.86 -0.97 -8.02
N GLY A 38 -4.76 -0.56 -7.41
CA GLY A 38 -3.93 -1.50 -6.68
C GLY A 38 -2.90 -2.22 -7.52
N GLY A 39 -2.58 -1.71 -8.71
CA GLY A 39 -1.55 -2.32 -9.57
C GLY A 39 -0.18 -2.42 -8.91
N HIS A 40 0.13 -1.55 -7.95
CA HIS A 40 1.36 -1.59 -7.16
C HIS A 40 1.23 -2.43 -5.89
N GLY A 41 0.11 -3.09 -5.68
CA GLY A 41 -0.12 -3.99 -4.56
C GLY A 41 -1.21 -3.47 -3.62
N ILE A 42 -1.89 -4.40 -2.96
CA ILE A 42 -2.86 -4.10 -1.90
C ILE A 42 -2.40 -4.84 -0.67
N LEU A 43 -2.13 -4.10 0.40
CA LEU A 43 -1.65 -4.64 1.67
C LEU A 43 -2.71 -4.44 2.75
N GLN A 44 -2.73 -5.35 3.71
CA GLN A 44 -3.55 -5.25 4.91
C GLN A 44 -2.63 -5.17 6.12
N TYR A 45 -2.87 -4.21 6.98
CA TYR A 45 -2.14 -4.06 8.23
C TYR A 45 -3.11 -4.27 9.39
N SER A 46 -2.86 -5.30 10.19
CA SER A 46 -3.74 -5.65 11.32
C SER A 46 -3.43 -4.79 12.53
N LEU A 47 -4.48 -4.27 13.17
CA LEU A 47 -4.37 -3.42 14.35
C LEU A 47 -4.71 -4.20 15.61
N GLU A 48 -4.13 -3.76 16.74
CA GLU A 48 -4.59 -4.20 18.04
C GLU A 48 -5.93 -3.55 18.34
N GLU A 49 -6.73 -4.18 19.21
CA GLU A 49 -8.03 -3.67 19.59
C GLU A 49 -7.91 -2.26 20.18
N ASP A 50 -8.85 -1.39 19.81
CA ASP A 50 -8.92 -0.01 20.30
C ASP A 50 -7.70 0.85 19.94
N THR A 51 -6.99 0.53 18.86
CA THR A 51 -5.90 1.36 18.37
C THR A 51 -6.45 2.68 17.85
N TYR A 52 -5.95 3.78 18.40
CA TYR A 52 -6.37 5.14 18.04
C TYR A 52 -5.37 5.82 17.09
N LYS A 53 -4.09 5.47 17.25
CA LYS A 53 -2.99 6.03 16.49
C LYS A 53 -1.99 4.91 16.22
N VAL A 54 -1.44 4.88 15.01
CA VAL A 54 -0.47 3.85 14.63
C VAL A 54 0.54 4.42 13.63
N ILE A 55 1.77 3.92 13.74
CA ILE A 55 2.81 4.15 12.73
C ILE A 55 2.94 2.86 11.94
N ILE A 56 2.52 2.90 10.67
CA ILE A 56 2.62 1.74 9.78
C ILE A 56 4.02 1.72 9.19
N PRO A 57 4.82 0.68 9.47
CA PRO A 57 6.21 0.64 9.01
C PRO A 57 6.30 0.49 7.49
N THR A 58 7.48 0.75 6.95
CA THR A 58 7.75 0.59 5.53
C THR A 58 7.74 -0.88 5.13
N VAL A 59 7.35 -1.16 3.89
CA VAL A 59 7.37 -2.49 3.29
C VAL A 59 8.27 -2.43 2.07
N GLN A 60 9.19 -3.38 1.98
CA GLN A 60 10.09 -3.48 0.84
C GLN A 60 9.34 -3.95 -0.40
N GLY A 61 9.70 -3.41 -1.56
CA GLY A 61 9.09 -3.82 -2.83
C GLY A 61 9.65 -5.13 -3.36
N GLU A 62 8.91 -5.72 -4.28
CA GLU A 62 9.29 -6.91 -5.05
C GLU A 62 9.66 -8.11 -4.18
N THR A 63 8.96 -8.28 -3.05
CA THR A 63 9.14 -9.42 -2.16
C THR A 63 7.82 -9.73 -1.45
N PHE A 64 7.67 -10.96 -0.99
CA PHE A 64 6.58 -11.37 -0.10
C PHE A 64 7.04 -11.48 1.35
N ASP A 65 8.30 -11.10 1.64
CA ASP A 65 8.83 -11.08 3.01
C ASP A 65 8.37 -9.78 3.68
N LEU A 66 7.22 -9.85 4.35
CA LEU A 66 6.57 -8.68 4.94
C LEU A 66 6.84 -8.59 6.44
N PRO A 67 6.91 -7.35 6.99
CA PRO A 67 6.95 -7.18 8.44
C PRO A 67 5.71 -7.78 9.10
N ASP A 68 5.80 -8.01 10.42
CA ASP A 68 4.67 -8.52 11.21
C ASP A 68 3.43 -7.64 11.02
N ASP A 69 2.27 -8.25 11.14
CA ASP A 69 0.95 -7.63 11.02
C ASP A 69 0.55 -7.25 9.59
N PHE A 70 1.42 -7.42 8.61
CA PHE A 70 1.09 -7.22 7.20
C PHE A 70 0.64 -8.51 6.54
N THR A 71 -0.34 -8.37 5.64
CA THR A 71 -0.79 -9.45 4.76
C THR A 71 -0.89 -8.90 3.35
N SER A 72 -0.39 -9.65 2.37
CA SER A 72 -0.59 -9.32 0.96
C SER A 72 -2.00 -9.72 0.54
N VAL A 73 -2.83 -8.75 0.23
CA VAL A 73 -4.21 -9.01 -0.24
C VAL A 73 -4.18 -9.29 -1.74
N VAL A 74 -3.50 -8.41 -2.49
CA VAL A 74 -3.29 -8.57 -3.93
C VAL A 74 -1.86 -8.20 -4.24
N GLN A 75 -1.12 -9.09 -4.91
CA GLN A 75 0.25 -8.79 -5.32
C GLN A 75 0.27 -7.70 -6.40
N HIS A 76 1.41 -7.03 -6.57
CA HIS A 76 1.54 -6.05 -7.62
C HIS A 76 1.48 -6.71 -9.00
N ARG A 77 1.05 -5.94 -10.00
CA ARG A 77 0.91 -6.41 -11.38
C ARG A 77 2.12 -6.12 -12.27
N GLY A 78 3.22 -5.65 -11.67
CA GLY A 78 4.40 -5.27 -12.44
C GLY A 78 5.14 -6.43 -13.10
N THR A 79 4.84 -7.67 -12.73
CA THR A 79 5.48 -8.85 -13.33
C THR A 79 5.22 -8.92 -14.83
N GLN A 80 4.08 -8.44 -15.30
CA GLN A 80 3.77 -8.37 -16.73
C GLN A 80 4.63 -7.33 -17.45
N TYR A 81 5.37 -6.50 -16.72
CA TYR A 81 6.27 -5.48 -17.24
C TYR A 81 7.72 -5.77 -16.86
N GLY A 82 8.03 -7.01 -16.50
CA GLY A 82 9.41 -7.46 -16.24
C GLY A 82 9.90 -7.24 -14.81
N LYS A 83 9.01 -6.88 -13.87
CA LYS A 83 9.39 -6.70 -12.46
C LYS A 83 9.35 -8.02 -11.71
N VAL A 84 10.13 -8.12 -10.63
CA VAL A 84 10.11 -9.29 -9.76
C VAL A 84 8.80 -9.31 -8.98
N GLN A 85 8.18 -10.50 -8.84
CA GLN A 85 6.92 -10.60 -8.12
C GLN A 85 7.07 -10.26 -6.64
N GLY A 86 6.00 -9.79 -6.03
CA GLY A 86 5.97 -9.40 -4.63
C GLY A 86 4.65 -8.74 -4.27
N ALA A 87 4.51 -8.39 -2.98
CA ALA A 87 3.29 -7.76 -2.49
C ALA A 87 3.19 -6.30 -2.95
N TYR A 88 4.31 -5.62 -3.06
CA TYR A 88 4.36 -4.19 -3.38
C TYR A 88 5.38 -3.92 -4.47
N LEU A 89 5.08 -2.93 -5.30
CA LEU A 89 6.02 -2.39 -6.29
C LEU A 89 6.11 -0.87 -6.10
N ALA A 90 7.33 -0.38 -5.90
CA ALA A 90 7.56 1.06 -5.76
C ALA A 90 7.30 1.79 -7.08
N PRO A 91 6.99 3.11 -7.03
CA PRO A 91 6.80 3.90 -8.23
C PRO A 91 8.02 3.85 -9.13
N CYS A 92 7.80 3.58 -10.42
CA CYS A 92 8.88 3.50 -11.40
C CYS A 92 8.32 3.71 -12.81
N SER A 93 8.15 4.97 -13.20
CA SER A 93 7.62 5.31 -14.53
C SER A 93 8.71 5.60 -15.56
N GLY A 94 9.97 5.51 -15.17
CA GLY A 94 11.08 5.89 -16.03
C GLY A 94 11.16 7.39 -16.25
N GLY A 95 10.67 8.19 -15.32
CA GLY A 95 10.72 9.65 -15.42
C GLY A 95 9.59 10.24 -16.26
N LYS A 96 8.54 9.47 -16.53
CA LYS A 96 7.39 9.95 -17.33
C LYS A 96 6.47 10.89 -16.59
N GLY A 97 6.68 11.06 -15.28
CA GLY A 97 5.84 11.95 -14.49
C GLY A 97 4.51 11.35 -14.07
N ASN A 98 4.43 10.03 -13.94
CA ASN A 98 3.22 9.37 -13.46
C ASN A 98 2.95 9.72 -12.00
N THR A 99 1.68 9.87 -11.66
CA THR A 99 1.24 10.17 -10.29
C THR A 99 0.86 8.88 -9.57
N TYR A 100 1.37 8.73 -8.35
CA TYR A 100 1.14 7.56 -7.52
C TYR A 100 0.43 7.94 -6.22
N SER A 101 -0.47 7.07 -5.78
CA SER A 101 -1.23 7.30 -4.56
C SER A 101 -1.46 6.02 -3.79
N VAL A 102 -1.81 6.16 -2.52
CA VAL A 102 -2.31 5.05 -1.71
C VAL A 102 -3.68 5.42 -1.15
N LEU A 103 -4.65 4.54 -1.38
CA LEU A 103 -5.96 4.62 -0.73
C LEU A 103 -5.84 3.88 0.60
N ILE A 104 -6.16 4.58 1.69
CA ILE A 104 -6.07 4.06 3.03
C ILE A 104 -7.50 3.88 3.55
N GLN A 105 -7.87 2.64 3.87
CA GLN A 105 -9.22 2.34 4.35
C GLN A 105 -9.13 1.70 5.72
N ALA A 106 -9.90 2.24 6.68
CA ALA A 106 -10.07 1.64 7.99
C ALA A 106 -11.30 0.75 7.93
N VAL A 107 -11.14 -0.53 8.22
CA VAL A 107 -12.24 -1.50 8.13
C VAL A 107 -12.41 -2.23 9.46
N ASP A 108 -13.66 -2.64 9.75
CA ASP A 108 -13.94 -3.46 10.92
C ASP A 108 -13.68 -4.94 10.62
N LYS A 109 -13.93 -5.81 11.60
CA LYS A 109 -13.67 -7.25 11.44
C LYS A 109 -14.59 -7.93 10.42
N LYS A 110 -15.62 -7.23 9.95
CA LYS A 110 -16.51 -7.72 8.88
C LYS A 110 -16.18 -7.08 7.54
N SER A 111 -15.06 -6.38 7.45
CA SER A 111 -14.58 -5.67 6.28
C SER A 111 -15.47 -4.49 5.85
N ASN A 112 -16.27 -3.95 6.77
CA ASN A 112 -17.01 -2.73 6.51
C ASN A 112 -16.09 -1.53 6.63
N GLU A 113 -16.12 -0.63 5.65
CA GLU A 113 -15.32 0.58 5.68
C GLU A 113 -15.88 1.56 6.72
N LEU A 114 -15.02 1.98 7.65
CA LEU A 114 -15.37 2.95 8.68
C LEU A 114 -14.88 4.35 8.32
N ASP A 115 -13.79 4.43 7.57
CA ASP A 115 -13.21 5.70 7.12
C ASP A 115 -12.23 5.42 5.98
N ARG A 116 -11.90 6.48 5.22
CA ARG A 116 -10.91 6.39 4.14
C ARG A 116 -10.17 7.70 3.96
N ALA A 117 -8.98 7.61 3.40
CA ALA A 117 -8.19 8.77 3.01
C ALA A 117 -7.35 8.37 1.79
N ILE A 118 -6.98 9.36 0.99
CA ILE A 118 -6.06 9.17 -0.13
C ILE A 118 -4.82 10.01 0.14
N LEU A 119 -3.66 9.36 0.06
CA LEU A 119 -2.38 10.02 0.21
C LEU A 119 -1.65 9.98 -1.12
N THR A 120 -1.32 11.15 -1.67
CA THR A 120 -0.51 11.22 -2.88
C THR A 120 0.95 10.98 -2.51
N LEU A 121 1.55 9.98 -3.14
CA LEU A 121 2.95 9.60 -2.85
C LEU A 121 3.94 10.46 -3.64
N GLY A 122 3.49 11.03 -4.76
CA GLY A 122 4.32 11.88 -5.58
C GLY A 122 4.21 11.55 -7.06
N THR A 123 5.02 12.26 -7.83
CA THR A 123 5.10 12.10 -9.28
C THR A 123 6.51 11.63 -9.63
N TYR A 124 6.60 10.54 -10.38
CA TYR A 124 7.88 9.89 -10.68
C TYR A 124 8.07 9.63 -12.15
#